data_9f7086a555a66e0c122738cf33d25243
#
_entry.id   9f7086a555a66e0c122738cf33d25243
#
_cell.length_a   1.000
_cell.length_b   1.000
_cell.length_c   1.000
_cell.angle_alpha   90.00
_cell.angle_beta   90.00
_cell.angle_gamma   90.00
#
_symmetry.space_group_name_H-M   'P 1'
#
loop_
_entity.id
_entity.type
_entity.pdbx_description
1 polymer ?
#
loop_
_entity_poly.entity_id
_entity_poly.type
_entity_poly.pdbx_seq_one_letter_code
_entity_poly.pdbx_strand_id
1 'polypeptide(L)'
;MTKTTKTLSAAWLVLSLAVPPVYAQSELGIVVKKYYSLRSVSCNSCHSKEEEEKTCDNLTPFGLVIAKLVQGQRITERLNEVKDLEEEKELVKEAIEKEFADTIKKLDVLKDPSGKSYAELIQASEIDGLRPRK
;
A
#
# COMPACT_ATOMS: atom_id res chain seq x y z
N MET A 1 23.36 62.33 -6.25
CA MET A 1 23.76 60.96 -6.66
C MET A 1 23.06 59.98 -5.76
N THR A 2 21.92 59.44 -6.20
CA THR A 2 21.13 58.45 -5.46
C THR A 2 21.48 57.08 -5.98
N LYS A 3 22.15 56.27 -5.15
CA LYS A 3 22.40 54.83 -5.46
C LYS A 3 21.16 54.04 -5.12
N THR A 4 20.46 53.57 -6.16
CA THR A 4 19.37 52.65 -6.06
C THR A 4 19.91 51.23 -5.85
N THR A 5 19.82 50.71 -4.64
CA THR A 5 20.06 49.32 -4.31
C THR A 5 18.87 48.51 -4.75
N LYS A 6 19.03 47.68 -5.81
CA LYS A 6 18.06 46.67 -6.20
C LYS A 6 18.18 45.48 -5.26
N THR A 7 17.21 45.32 -4.38
CA THR A 7 17.05 44.12 -3.58
C THR A 7 16.46 43.03 -4.48
N LEU A 8 17.27 42.00 -4.79
CA LEU A 8 16.82 40.76 -5.40
C LEU A 8 16.08 39.94 -4.35
N SER A 9 14.75 39.98 -4.42
CA SER A 9 13.92 39.04 -3.66
C SER A 9 14.05 37.67 -4.29
N ALA A 10 14.84 36.80 -3.67
CA ALA A 10 14.87 35.39 -3.99
C ALA A 10 13.55 34.77 -3.55
N ALA A 11 12.63 34.57 -4.48
CA ALA A 11 11.43 33.78 -4.26
C ALA A 11 11.84 32.31 -4.11
N TRP A 12 11.85 31.81 -2.89
CA TRP A 12 11.97 30.40 -2.60
C TRP A 12 10.69 29.70 -3.07
N LEU A 13 10.77 29.04 -4.23
CA LEU A 13 9.75 28.13 -4.69
C LEU A 13 9.83 26.90 -3.79
N VAL A 14 9.02 26.88 -2.75
CA VAL A 14 8.78 25.65 -1.96
C VAL A 14 8.00 24.70 -2.87
N LEU A 15 8.72 23.80 -3.51
CA LEU A 15 8.14 22.69 -4.25
C LEU A 15 7.53 21.77 -3.19
N SER A 16 6.25 21.97 -2.87
CA SER A 16 5.46 21.04 -2.08
C SER A 16 5.40 19.74 -2.88
N LEU A 17 6.27 18.79 -2.53
CA LEU A 17 6.13 17.40 -2.95
C LEU A 17 4.85 16.89 -2.27
N ALA A 18 3.71 17.06 -2.96
CA ALA A 18 2.47 16.43 -2.56
C ALA A 18 2.72 14.92 -2.59
N VAL A 19 2.81 14.32 -1.40
CA VAL A 19 2.83 12.86 -1.26
C VAL A 19 1.52 12.37 -1.85
N PRO A 20 1.53 11.61 -2.96
CA PRO A 20 0.29 11.15 -3.56
C PRO A 20 -0.47 10.28 -2.58
N PRO A 21 -1.80 10.43 -2.50
CA PRO A 21 -2.62 9.58 -1.65
C PRO A 21 -2.40 8.12 -2.04
N VAL A 22 -2.26 7.27 -1.03
CA VAL A 22 -1.87 5.86 -1.18
C VAL A 22 -3.04 5.04 -1.74
N TYR A 23 -3.26 5.12 -3.04
CA TYR A 23 -4.27 4.30 -3.74
C TYR A 23 -3.84 2.85 -3.97
N ALA A 24 -2.55 2.56 -3.89
CA ALA A 24 -1.98 1.25 -4.17
C ALA A 24 -2.46 0.12 -3.22
N GLN A 25 -3.05 0.46 -2.09
CA GLN A 25 -3.36 -0.50 -1.03
C GLN A 25 -4.73 -1.16 -1.19
N SER A 26 -5.66 -0.54 -1.89
CA SER A 26 -6.97 -1.13 -2.17
C SER A 26 -6.87 -2.35 -3.06
N GLU A 27 -6.01 -2.32 -4.07
CA GLU A 27 -5.78 -3.41 -5.00
C GLU A 27 -5.18 -4.63 -4.28
N LEU A 28 -4.23 -4.41 -3.39
CA LEU A 28 -3.64 -5.48 -2.57
C LEU A 28 -4.68 -6.12 -1.64
N GLY A 29 -5.53 -5.32 -1.01
CA GLY A 29 -6.64 -5.79 -0.18
C GLY A 29 -7.65 -6.65 -0.96
N ILE A 30 -7.95 -6.28 -2.20
CA ILE A 30 -8.82 -7.05 -3.09
C ILE A 30 -8.22 -8.44 -3.37
N VAL A 31 -6.94 -8.52 -3.66
CA VAL A 31 -6.25 -9.79 -3.91
C VAL A 31 -6.23 -10.67 -2.66
N VAL A 32 -5.88 -10.12 -1.49
CA VAL A 32 -5.93 -10.84 -0.21
C VAL A 32 -7.33 -11.40 0.04
N LYS A 33 -8.37 -10.58 -0.15
CA LYS A 33 -9.76 -10.97 0.03
C LYS A 33 -10.16 -12.12 -0.90
N LYS A 34 -9.80 -12.04 -2.18
CA LYS A 34 -10.13 -13.07 -3.18
C LYS A 34 -9.38 -14.37 -2.89
N TYR A 35 -8.07 -14.29 -2.66
CA TYR A 35 -7.21 -15.47 -2.49
C TYR A 35 -7.60 -16.30 -1.27
N TYR A 36 -7.84 -15.66 -0.13
CA TYR A 36 -8.23 -16.35 1.10
C TYR A 36 -9.75 -16.46 1.29
N SER A 37 -10.55 -16.07 0.31
CA SER A 37 -12.03 -16.10 0.37
C SER A 37 -12.60 -15.39 1.58
N LEU A 38 -12.04 -14.22 1.91
CA LEU A 38 -12.43 -13.46 3.09
C LEU A 38 -13.75 -12.73 2.89
N ARG A 39 -14.50 -12.56 3.99
CA ARG A 39 -15.69 -11.71 4.02
C ARG A 39 -15.33 -10.23 3.84
N SER A 40 -14.30 -9.78 4.55
CA SER A 40 -13.82 -8.40 4.48
C SER A 40 -12.33 -8.29 4.77
N VAL A 41 -11.74 -7.23 4.24
CA VAL A 41 -10.38 -6.77 4.51
C VAL A 41 -10.44 -5.30 4.87
N SER A 42 -9.93 -4.93 6.02
CA SER A 42 -9.85 -3.55 6.50
C SER A 42 -8.46 -2.97 6.24
N CYS A 43 -8.37 -1.66 6.03
CA CYS A 43 -7.08 -0.94 5.96
C CYS A 43 -6.23 -1.17 7.21
N ASN A 44 -6.86 -1.40 8.36
CA ASN A 44 -6.18 -1.67 9.63
C ASN A 44 -5.49 -3.05 9.69
N SER A 45 -5.70 -3.93 8.72
CA SER A 45 -4.93 -5.17 8.63
C SER A 45 -3.47 -4.93 8.28
N CYS A 46 -3.20 -3.90 7.47
CA CYS A 46 -1.86 -3.51 7.03
C CYS A 46 -1.34 -2.24 7.70
N HIS A 47 -2.21 -1.32 8.11
CA HIS A 47 -1.86 -0.04 8.72
C HIS A 47 -2.25 0.02 10.19
N SER A 48 -1.42 0.67 11.02
CA SER A 48 -1.73 0.88 12.43
C SER A 48 -3.02 1.66 12.60
N LYS A 49 -3.83 1.28 13.61
CA LYS A 49 -5.08 1.96 13.97
C LYS A 49 -4.85 3.31 14.63
N GLU A 50 -3.71 3.48 15.27
CA GLU A 50 -3.39 4.64 16.10
C GLU A 50 -3.10 5.90 15.27
N GLU A 51 -2.87 5.74 13.97
CA GLU A 51 -2.57 6.83 13.06
C GLU A 51 -3.80 7.21 12.23
N GLU A 52 -4.13 8.51 12.18
CA GLU A 52 -5.22 9.01 11.35
C GLU A 52 -4.90 8.86 9.86
N GLU A 53 -3.65 9.09 9.47
CA GLU A 53 -3.17 8.92 8.11
C GLU A 53 -2.59 7.52 7.92
N LYS A 54 -3.08 6.79 6.92
CA LYS A 54 -2.59 5.47 6.55
C LYS A 54 -1.40 5.60 5.60
N THR A 55 -0.20 5.68 6.15
CA THR A 55 1.06 5.81 5.40
C THR A 55 1.86 4.50 5.40
N CYS A 56 2.90 4.45 4.57
CA CYS A 56 3.82 3.30 4.55
C CYS A 56 4.72 3.21 5.80
N ASP A 57 4.75 4.24 6.64
CA ASP A 57 5.62 4.32 7.80
C ASP A 57 4.99 3.68 9.06
N ASN A 58 3.66 3.48 9.05
CA ASN A 58 2.91 2.93 10.19
C ASN A 58 2.23 1.60 9.86
N LEU A 59 2.99 0.68 9.32
CA LEU A 59 2.50 -0.66 8.96
C LEU A 59 2.40 -1.58 10.19
N THR A 60 1.37 -2.43 10.19
CA THR A 60 1.29 -3.57 11.10
C THR A 60 2.34 -4.62 10.73
N PRO A 61 2.63 -5.62 11.60
CA PRO A 61 3.48 -6.75 11.22
C PRO A 61 3.04 -7.45 9.92
N PHE A 62 1.73 -7.63 9.73
CA PHE A 62 1.18 -8.18 8.48
C PHE A 62 1.41 -7.23 7.30
N GLY A 63 1.19 -5.92 7.48
CA GLY A 63 1.46 -4.90 6.47
C GLY A 63 2.91 -4.86 6.03
N LEU A 64 3.86 -5.06 6.96
CA LEU A 64 5.29 -5.15 6.64
C LEU A 64 5.61 -6.37 5.77
N VAL A 65 4.97 -7.50 6.01
CA VAL A 65 5.14 -8.70 5.18
C VAL A 65 4.61 -8.46 3.77
N ILE A 66 3.42 -7.87 3.64
CA ILE A 66 2.85 -7.50 2.34
C ILE A 66 3.77 -6.52 1.60
N ALA A 67 4.26 -5.48 2.28
CA ALA A 67 5.17 -4.50 1.68
C ALA A 67 6.46 -5.16 1.13
N LYS A 68 7.03 -6.12 1.86
CA LYS A 68 8.19 -6.89 1.39
C LYS A 68 7.88 -7.75 0.17
N LEU A 69 6.70 -8.37 0.14
CA LEU A 69 6.29 -9.20 -0.99
C LEU A 69 6.15 -8.41 -2.30
N VAL A 70 5.73 -7.14 -2.21
CA VAL A 70 5.46 -6.28 -3.38
C VAL A 70 6.57 -5.27 -3.66
N GLN A 71 7.65 -5.28 -2.91
CA GLN A 71 8.71 -4.26 -2.96
C GLN A 71 9.28 -4.03 -4.37
N GLY A 72 9.41 -5.07 -5.18
CA GLY A 72 9.91 -4.99 -6.55
C GLY A 72 8.88 -4.56 -7.60
N GLN A 73 7.61 -4.44 -7.24
CA GLN A 73 6.52 -4.21 -8.20
C GLN A 73 6.26 -2.71 -8.50
N ARG A 74 6.89 -1.80 -7.78
CA ARG A 74 6.79 -0.34 -7.97
C ARG A 74 5.34 0.15 -8.10
N ILE A 75 4.44 -0.37 -7.26
CA ILE A 75 2.98 -0.18 -7.41
C ILE A 75 2.60 1.30 -7.37
N THR A 76 3.08 2.05 -6.40
CA THR A 76 2.76 3.47 -6.25
C THR A 76 3.23 4.30 -7.44
N GLU A 77 4.43 4.04 -7.93
CA GLU A 77 4.99 4.75 -9.10
C GLU A 77 4.17 4.46 -10.35
N ARG A 78 3.86 3.20 -10.61
CA ARG A 78 3.04 2.77 -11.77
C ARG A 78 1.66 3.39 -11.76
N LEU A 79 0.99 3.46 -10.61
CA LEU A 79 -0.32 4.11 -10.50
C LEU A 79 -0.24 5.63 -10.66
N ASN A 80 0.84 6.26 -10.19
CA ASN A 80 1.03 7.69 -10.34
C ASN A 80 1.29 8.09 -11.80
N GLU A 81 1.99 7.26 -12.57
CA GLU A 81 2.26 7.51 -13.99
C GLU A 81 0.98 7.59 -14.82
N VAL A 82 -0.07 6.86 -14.42
CA VAL A 82 -1.35 6.78 -15.15
C VAL A 82 -2.53 7.42 -14.41
N LYS A 83 -2.27 8.20 -13.37
CA LYS A 83 -3.31 8.74 -12.47
C LYS A 83 -4.43 9.52 -13.18
N ASP A 84 -4.09 10.20 -14.29
CA ASP A 84 -4.99 11.04 -15.07
C ASP A 84 -5.52 10.35 -16.35
N LEU A 85 -5.19 9.06 -16.53
CA LEU A 85 -5.52 8.25 -17.71
C LEU A 85 -6.39 7.06 -17.28
N GLU A 86 -7.71 7.24 -17.22
CA GLU A 86 -8.64 6.27 -16.62
C GLU A 86 -8.56 4.87 -17.25
N GLU A 87 -8.47 4.75 -18.58
CA GLU A 87 -8.36 3.45 -19.26
C GLU A 87 -7.03 2.74 -18.92
N GLU A 88 -5.92 3.47 -18.96
CA GLU A 88 -4.59 2.95 -18.65
C GLU A 88 -4.46 2.58 -17.17
N LYS A 89 -5.10 3.36 -16.30
CA LYS A 89 -5.15 3.11 -14.86
C LYS A 89 -5.82 1.77 -14.54
N GLU A 90 -6.93 1.45 -15.19
CA GLU A 90 -7.58 0.14 -14.97
C GLU A 90 -6.69 -1.01 -15.45
N LEU A 91 -6.01 -0.88 -16.60
CA LEU A 91 -5.05 -1.88 -17.07
C LEU A 91 -3.88 -2.08 -16.11
N VAL A 92 -3.35 -0.99 -15.55
CA VAL A 92 -2.28 -1.06 -14.55
C VAL A 92 -2.75 -1.72 -13.26
N LYS A 93 -3.96 -1.43 -12.79
CA LYS A 93 -4.54 -2.10 -11.62
C LYS A 93 -4.71 -3.61 -11.84
N GLU A 94 -5.24 -4.01 -12.98
CA GLU A 94 -5.36 -5.44 -13.33
C GLU A 94 -4.01 -6.14 -13.36
N ALA A 95 -2.98 -5.49 -13.93
CA ALA A 95 -1.62 -6.03 -13.94
C ALA A 95 -1.06 -6.18 -12.52
N ILE A 96 -1.25 -5.20 -11.65
CA ILE A 96 -0.85 -5.25 -10.24
C ILE A 96 -1.57 -6.38 -9.50
N GLU A 97 -2.89 -6.51 -9.66
CA GLU A 97 -3.66 -7.59 -9.05
C GLU A 97 -3.15 -8.96 -9.48
N LYS A 98 -2.86 -9.15 -10.75
CA LYS A 98 -2.34 -10.41 -11.31
C LYS A 98 -0.95 -10.74 -10.75
N GLU A 99 -0.04 -9.77 -10.77
CA GLU A 99 1.33 -9.95 -10.26
C GLU A 99 1.31 -10.27 -8.75
N PHE A 100 0.47 -9.59 -7.99
CA PHE A 100 0.34 -9.86 -6.56
C PHE A 100 -0.34 -11.19 -6.28
N ALA A 101 -1.33 -11.61 -7.08
CA ALA A 101 -1.96 -12.92 -6.96
C ALA A 101 -0.95 -14.07 -7.11
N ASP A 102 0.09 -13.90 -7.92
CA ASP A 102 1.19 -14.86 -8.01
C ASP A 102 2.13 -14.83 -6.81
N THR A 103 2.28 -13.66 -6.20
CA THR A 103 3.17 -13.44 -5.06
C THR A 103 2.53 -13.84 -3.72
N ILE A 104 1.23 -13.64 -3.57
CA ILE A 104 0.49 -13.87 -2.31
C ILE A 104 0.58 -15.32 -1.82
N LYS A 105 0.77 -16.27 -2.72
CA LYS A 105 0.98 -17.70 -2.40
C LYS A 105 2.12 -17.92 -1.41
N LYS A 106 3.09 -17.01 -1.36
CA LYS A 106 4.19 -17.08 -0.40
C LYS A 106 3.73 -16.96 1.05
N LEU A 107 2.58 -16.32 1.31
CA LEU A 107 1.99 -16.23 2.65
C LEU A 107 1.58 -17.61 3.21
N ASP A 108 1.31 -18.59 2.35
CA ASP A 108 0.92 -19.93 2.78
C ASP A 108 2.07 -20.67 3.49
N VAL A 109 3.30 -20.29 3.19
CA VAL A 109 4.51 -20.93 3.74
C VAL A 109 5.35 -20.01 4.62
N LEU A 110 5.19 -18.68 4.49
CA LEU A 110 5.86 -17.71 5.37
C LEU A 110 5.30 -17.82 6.78
N LYS A 111 6.20 -17.91 7.75
CA LYS A 111 5.86 -18.02 9.17
C LYS A 111 6.07 -16.71 9.90
N ASP A 112 5.19 -16.43 10.83
CA ASP A 112 5.35 -15.37 11.80
C ASP A 112 6.34 -15.79 12.93
N PRO A 113 6.69 -14.89 13.85
CA PRO A 113 7.55 -15.23 14.99
C PRO A 113 7.02 -16.35 15.90
N SER A 114 5.72 -16.63 15.89
CA SER A 114 5.10 -17.75 16.66
C SER A 114 5.27 -19.11 15.97
N GLY A 115 5.73 -19.15 14.72
CA GLY A 115 5.91 -20.34 13.91
C GLY A 115 4.68 -20.77 13.12
N LYS A 116 3.57 -20.03 13.18
CA LYS A 116 2.39 -20.21 12.34
C LYS A 116 2.60 -19.58 10.98
N SER A 117 2.06 -20.19 9.92
CA SER A 117 2.02 -19.52 8.61
C SER A 117 1.01 -18.37 8.63
N TYR A 118 1.21 -17.38 7.75
CA TYR A 118 0.22 -16.30 7.63
C TYR A 118 -1.13 -16.82 7.14
N ALA A 119 -1.17 -17.86 6.33
CA ALA A 119 -2.42 -18.52 5.97
C ALA A 119 -3.16 -19.08 7.20
N GLU A 120 -2.46 -19.74 8.13
CA GLU A 120 -3.04 -20.22 9.38
C GLU A 120 -3.58 -19.07 10.25
N LEU A 121 -2.81 -17.99 10.39
CA LEU A 121 -3.23 -16.80 11.13
C LEU A 121 -4.49 -16.14 10.54
N ILE A 122 -4.55 -16.05 9.21
CA ILE A 122 -5.71 -15.52 8.49
C ILE A 122 -6.94 -16.38 8.73
N GLN A 123 -6.84 -17.69 8.58
CA GLN A 123 -7.95 -18.63 8.80
C GLN A 123 -8.43 -18.65 10.25
N ALA A 124 -7.52 -18.49 11.21
CA ALA A 124 -7.83 -18.42 12.63
C ALA A 124 -8.38 -17.05 13.07
N SER A 125 -8.51 -16.07 12.18
CA SER A 125 -8.88 -14.68 12.50
C SER A 125 -7.93 -13.99 13.48
N GLU A 126 -6.67 -14.38 13.47
CA GLU A 126 -5.62 -13.83 14.35
C GLU A 126 -4.97 -12.55 13.77
N ILE A 127 -5.28 -12.20 12.52
CA ILE A 127 -4.86 -10.94 11.92
C ILE A 127 -6.01 -9.95 11.99
N ASP A 128 -5.79 -8.86 12.71
CA ASP A 128 -6.79 -7.82 12.85
C ASP A 128 -7.19 -7.21 11.50
N GLY A 129 -8.46 -6.94 11.32
CA GLY A 129 -8.99 -6.38 10.07
C GLY A 129 -9.23 -7.40 8.94
N LEU A 130 -8.81 -8.66 9.09
CA LEU A 130 -9.15 -9.74 8.16
C LEU A 130 -10.26 -10.61 8.75
N ARG A 131 -11.33 -10.81 7.99
CA ARG A 131 -12.51 -11.57 8.42
C ARG A 131 -12.75 -12.75 7.50
N PRO A 132 -12.47 -14.00 7.92
CA PRO A 132 -12.84 -15.20 7.17
C PRO A 132 -14.36 -15.32 7.00
N ARG A 133 -14.79 -16.01 5.98
CA ARG A 133 -16.19 -16.46 5.85
C ARG A 133 -16.40 -17.61 6.81
N LYS A 134 -17.47 -17.53 7.56
CA LYS A 134 -17.92 -18.66 8.40
C LYS A 134 -18.58 -19.72 7.52
#